data_8658aa9db3384b0cd7586776b640e1ae
#
_entry.id   8658aa9db3384b0cd7586776b640e1ae
#
_cell.length_a   1.000
_cell.length_b   1.000
_cell.length_c   1.000
_cell.angle_alpha   90.00
_cell.angle_beta   90.00
_cell.angle_gamma   90.00
#
_symmetry.space_group_name_H-M   'P 1'
#
loop_
_entity.id
_entity.type
_entity.pdbx_description
1 polymer ?
#
loop_
_entity_poly.entity_id
_entity_poly.type
_entity_poly.pdbx_seq_one_letter_code
_entity_poly.pdbx_strand_id
1 'polypeptide(L)'
;MEADKNYINMIHGDLARASQVQSGVPENVGVMNIKTANRTILEASQKPTPRSLWDCFWYEGELSCLFADSNVGKSILAVQIADHIARTDNVLYLDFELSEKQFQLRYTNEHGNLYSFPERLYRVSLDCDSLLDANFEEAIIGSIEQMALQTGCRIFIVDNLTYLCCAMEKGDAAGRLMIQLNNLKKKYELSILVLAHTPKRSLDYPITSNDLAGSKRLYNFFDSVFAIGKSAQDNSLRYVKQLKVRYGTYSYDADNVIIYEIEKVDCFLQFVHRGYSTEKEHLKQLGDDESTRRDSQILELSRMGRSLREIASQVGCGKSTVGRVIHRSKENENAIVPSVPPSQPLGERDMGQDGTPCNINEKED
;
A
#
# COMPACT_ATOMS: atom_id res chain seq x y z
N MET A 1 -38.54 12.37 2.30
CA MET A 1 -38.88 11.56 3.51
C MET A 1 -39.96 10.50 3.27
N GLU A 2 -41.07 10.81 2.57
CA GLU A 2 -42.14 9.80 2.31
C GLU A 2 -41.79 8.83 1.15
N ALA A 3 -41.06 9.30 0.12
CA ALA A 3 -40.55 8.49 -0.98
C ALA A 3 -39.49 7.46 -0.49
N ASP A 4 -38.65 7.83 0.47
CA ASP A 4 -37.62 6.93 1.02
C ASP A 4 -38.23 5.80 1.85
N LYS A 5 -39.30 6.08 2.59
CA LYS A 5 -40.03 5.06 3.37
C LYS A 5 -40.75 4.06 2.46
N ASN A 6 -41.33 4.51 1.37
CA ASN A 6 -41.97 3.62 0.38
C ASN A 6 -40.97 2.73 -0.34
N TYR A 7 -39.78 3.25 -0.67
CA TYR A 7 -38.73 2.48 -1.27
C TYR A 7 -38.17 1.42 -0.31
N ILE A 8 -37.95 1.79 0.97
CA ILE A 8 -37.50 0.87 2.02
C ILE A 8 -38.56 -0.23 2.27
N ASN A 9 -39.86 0.11 2.31
CA ASN A 9 -40.92 -0.87 2.51
C ASN A 9 -41.07 -1.82 1.31
N MET A 10 -40.85 -1.34 0.07
CA MET A 10 -40.82 -2.15 -1.13
C MET A 10 -39.66 -3.15 -1.09
N ILE A 11 -38.46 -2.71 -0.72
CA ILE A 11 -37.29 -3.57 -0.53
C ILE A 11 -37.57 -4.64 0.56
N HIS A 12 -38.15 -4.25 1.69
CA HIS A 12 -38.52 -5.20 2.76
C HIS A 12 -39.56 -6.21 2.31
N GLY A 13 -40.52 -5.81 1.49
CA GLY A 13 -41.52 -6.70 0.92
C GLY A 13 -40.93 -7.72 -0.08
N ASP A 14 -40.02 -7.26 -0.93
CA ASP A 14 -39.34 -8.14 -1.90
C ASP A 14 -38.33 -9.06 -1.23
N LEU A 15 -37.65 -8.61 -0.15
CA LEU A 15 -36.76 -9.42 0.67
C LEU A 15 -37.49 -10.51 1.44
N ALA A 16 -38.70 -10.20 1.97
CA ALA A 16 -39.55 -11.18 2.65
C ALA A 16 -40.06 -12.26 1.67
N ARG A 17 -40.40 -11.90 0.41
CA ARG A 17 -40.76 -12.84 -0.65
C ARG A 17 -39.56 -13.68 -1.09
N ALA A 18 -38.38 -13.11 -1.24
CA ALA A 18 -37.15 -13.83 -1.59
C ALA A 18 -36.74 -14.86 -0.50
N SER A 19 -37.07 -14.59 0.77
CA SER A 19 -36.81 -15.53 1.88
C SER A 19 -37.75 -16.75 1.87
N GLN A 20 -38.87 -16.68 1.17
CA GLN A 20 -39.85 -17.78 1.02
C GLN A 20 -39.58 -18.68 -0.18
N VAL A 21 -38.78 -18.25 -1.15
CA VAL A 21 -38.32 -19.10 -2.25
C VAL A 21 -37.14 -19.93 -1.69
N GLN A 22 -37.39 -21.20 -1.31
CA GLN A 22 -36.34 -22.19 -1.14
C GLN A 22 -35.61 -22.29 -2.49
N SER A 23 -34.53 -21.51 -2.65
CA SER A 23 -33.62 -21.70 -3.76
C SER A 23 -33.02 -23.10 -3.59
N GLY A 24 -33.16 -23.97 -4.57
CA GLY A 24 -32.54 -25.31 -4.57
C GLY A 24 -31.00 -25.24 -4.62
N VAL A 25 -30.42 -24.07 -4.37
CA VAL A 25 -28.99 -23.83 -4.31
C VAL A 25 -28.53 -24.08 -2.86
N PRO A 26 -27.60 -25.01 -2.63
CA PRO A 26 -27.08 -25.30 -1.29
C PRO A 26 -26.37 -24.07 -0.73
N GLU A 27 -26.50 -23.84 0.57
CA GLU A 27 -25.82 -22.68 1.25
C GLU A 27 -24.29 -22.83 1.28
N ASN A 28 -23.78 -24.07 1.24
CA ASN A 28 -22.36 -24.36 1.27
C ASN A 28 -21.99 -25.39 0.22
N VAL A 29 -20.91 -25.13 -0.54
CA VAL A 29 -20.29 -26.09 -1.46
C VAL A 29 -18.77 -26.09 -1.21
N GLY A 30 -18.27 -27.17 -0.63
CA GLY A 30 -16.88 -27.26 -0.20
C GLY A 30 -16.55 -26.15 0.81
N VAL A 31 -15.59 -25.29 0.48
CA VAL A 31 -15.17 -24.14 1.30
C VAL A 31 -15.90 -22.84 0.97
N MET A 32 -16.90 -22.89 0.08
CA MET A 32 -17.61 -21.72 -0.41
C MET A 32 -18.98 -21.59 0.26
N ASN A 33 -19.28 -20.39 0.78
CA ASN A 33 -20.61 -20.01 1.27
C ASN A 33 -21.40 -19.33 0.14
N ILE A 34 -22.60 -19.80 -0.11
CA ILE A 34 -23.47 -19.26 -1.16
C ILE A 34 -24.65 -18.53 -0.52
N LYS A 35 -24.78 -17.26 -0.81
CA LYS A 35 -25.89 -16.41 -0.39
C LYS A 35 -26.39 -15.59 -1.59
N THR A 36 -27.66 -15.29 -1.63
CA THR A 36 -28.14 -14.30 -2.60
C THR A 36 -27.59 -12.92 -2.26
N ALA A 37 -27.38 -12.06 -3.27
CA ALA A 37 -26.92 -10.68 -3.06
C ALA A 37 -27.88 -9.92 -2.12
N ASN A 38 -29.19 -10.10 -2.27
CA ASN A 38 -30.21 -9.46 -1.41
C ASN A 38 -30.09 -9.88 0.04
N ARG A 39 -29.87 -11.17 0.31
CA ARG A 39 -29.62 -11.66 1.68
C ARG A 39 -28.34 -11.07 2.25
N THR A 40 -27.29 -10.98 1.45
CA THR A 40 -26.02 -10.36 1.88
C THR A 40 -26.19 -8.89 2.26
N ILE A 41 -26.92 -8.09 1.47
CA ILE A 41 -27.20 -6.69 1.76
C ILE A 41 -28.07 -6.56 3.03
N LEU A 42 -29.08 -7.41 3.18
CA LEU A 42 -29.95 -7.40 4.35
C LEU A 42 -29.18 -7.71 5.64
N GLU A 43 -28.39 -8.78 5.66
CA GLU A 43 -27.56 -9.15 6.79
C GLU A 43 -26.52 -8.07 7.09
N ALA A 44 -25.93 -7.45 6.06
CA ALA A 44 -24.96 -6.36 6.22
C ALA A 44 -25.62 -5.08 6.77
N SER A 45 -26.85 -4.77 6.40
CA SER A 45 -27.57 -3.58 6.90
C SER A 45 -27.88 -3.63 8.39
N GLN A 46 -27.84 -4.82 8.99
CA GLN A 46 -28.03 -5.02 10.44
C GLN A 46 -26.71 -4.87 11.23
N LYS A 47 -25.56 -4.83 10.53
CA LYS A 47 -24.25 -4.61 11.16
C LYS A 47 -23.97 -3.11 11.27
N PRO A 48 -23.23 -2.69 12.33
CA PRO A 48 -22.80 -1.29 12.44
C PRO A 48 -21.89 -0.91 11.25
N THR A 49 -21.95 0.35 10.87
CA THR A 49 -21.01 0.92 9.90
C THR A 49 -19.59 0.89 10.49
N PRO A 50 -18.58 0.44 9.75
CA PRO A 50 -17.19 0.45 10.22
C PRO A 50 -16.77 1.83 10.69
N ARG A 51 -16.26 1.93 11.90
CA ARG A 51 -15.78 3.16 12.52
C ARG A 51 -14.36 3.47 12.03
N SER A 52 -14.03 4.74 11.89
CA SER A 52 -12.63 5.15 11.69
C SER A 52 -11.82 4.84 12.95
N LEU A 53 -10.69 4.15 12.78
CA LEU A 53 -9.69 3.92 13.81
C LEU A 53 -8.61 5.00 13.79
N TRP A 54 -8.29 5.52 12.60
CA TRP A 54 -7.35 6.62 12.42
C TRP A 54 -7.70 7.46 11.20
N ASP A 55 -8.39 8.57 11.44
CA ASP A 55 -8.86 9.49 10.41
C ASP A 55 -9.46 8.75 9.20
N CYS A 56 -9.12 9.12 7.96
CA CYS A 56 -9.53 8.40 6.75
C CYS A 56 -8.50 7.35 6.28
N PHE A 57 -7.50 7.02 7.09
CA PHE A 57 -6.42 6.09 6.73
C PHE A 57 -6.71 4.64 7.10
N TRP A 58 -7.48 4.40 8.16
CA TRP A 58 -7.73 3.05 8.67
C TRP A 58 -9.11 2.94 9.33
N TYR A 59 -9.86 1.93 8.92
CA TYR A 59 -11.21 1.65 9.44
C TYR A 59 -11.30 0.26 10.08
N GLU A 60 -12.33 0.05 10.89
CA GLU A 60 -12.63 -1.25 11.48
C GLU A 60 -12.82 -2.32 10.41
N GLY A 61 -12.31 -3.53 10.67
CA GLY A 61 -12.40 -4.68 9.80
C GLY A 61 -11.45 -4.64 8.60
N GLU A 62 -10.56 -3.64 8.49
CA GLU A 62 -9.56 -3.56 7.43
C GLU A 62 -8.24 -4.23 7.80
N LEU A 63 -7.58 -4.79 6.80
CA LEU A 63 -6.16 -5.10 6.79
C LEU A 63 -5.45 -3.97 6.06
N SER A 64 -4.83 -3.07 6.82
CA SER A 64 -4.22 -1.84 6.32
C SER A 64 -2.70 -1.90 6.39
N CYS A 65 -2.02 -1.11 5.57
CA CYS A 65 -0.57 -1.03 5.54
C CYS A 65 -0.08 0.41 5.67
N LEU A 66 0.85 0.61 6.61
CA LEU A 66 1.67 1.80 6.71
C LEU A 66 3.09 1.48 6.26
N PHE A 67 3.58 2.12 5.21
CA PHE A 67 4.95 1.89 4.80
C PHE A 67 5.76 3.18 4.65
N ALA A 68 7.05 3.08 4.84
CA ALA A 68 8.01 4.16 4.65
C ALA A 68 9.45 3.62 4.61
N ASP A 69 10.39 4.46 4.22
CA ASP A 69 11.82 4.20 4.39
C ASP A 69 12.19 3.95 5.87
N SER A 70 13.37 3.37 6.08
CA SER A 70 13.92 3.22 7.42
C SER A 70 14.15 4.60 8.06
N ASN A 71 13.94 4.68 9.37
CA ASN A 71 14.15 5.90 10.17
C ASN A 71 13.28 7.13 9.79
N VAL A 72 12.17 6.92 9.10
CA VAL A 72 11.21 7.99 8.77
C VAL A 72 10.17 8.20 9.87
N GLY A 73 10.02 7.24 10.79
CA GLY A 73 9.14 7.36 11.95
C GLY A 73 7.90 6.46 11.93
N LYS A 74 7.87 5.37 11.12
CA LYS A 74 6.73 4.42 11.07
C LYS A 74 6.24 4.00 12.44
N SER A 75 7.15 3.44 13.27
CA SER A 75 6.82 2.97 14.63
C SER A 75 6.35 4.11 15.55
N ILE A 76 6.85 5.35 15.35
CA ILE A 76 6.40 6.51 16.12
C ILE A 76 4.93 6.80 15.80
N LEU A 77 4.59 6.89 14.50
CA LEU A 77 3.20 7.11 14.08
C LEU A 77 2.29 5.95 14.50
N ALA A 78 2.77 4.71 14.37
CA ALA A 78 1.98 3.52 14.74
C ALA A 78 1.68 3.46 16.25
N VAL A 79 2.63 3.83 17.11
CA VAL A 79 2.39 3.93 18.57
C VAL A 79 1.46 5.09 18.89
N GLN A 80 1.55 6.21 18.17
CA GLN A 80 0.61 7.33 18.32
C GLN A 80 -0.82 6.92 17.93
N ILE A 81 -0.98 6.16 16.84
CA ILE A 81 -2.26 5.56 16.43
C ILE A 81 -2.77 4.61 17.53
N ALA A 82 -1.88 3.74 18.04
CA ALA A 82 -2.22 2.79 19.10
C ALA A 82 -2.68 3.51 20.39
N ASP A 83 -1.96 4.55 20.83
CA ASP A 83 -2.30 5.36 22.00
C ASP A 83 -3.68 6.03 21.82
N HIS A 84 -3.92 6.60 20.63
CA HIS A 84 -5.22 7.22 20.33
C HIS A 84 -6.36 6.23 20.44
N ILE A 85 -6.24 5.07 19.82
CA ILE A 85 -7.29 4.03 19.81
C ILE A 85 -7.45 3.43 21.22
N ALA A 86 -6.36 3.24 21.94
CA ALA A 86 -6.37 2.61 23.27
C ALA A 86 -7.12 3.42 24.34
N ARG A 87 -7.48 4.66 24.06
CA ARG A 87 -8.35 5.46 24.93
C ARG A 87 -9.77 4.92 25.01
N THR A 88 -10.22 4.20 23.97
CA THR A 88 -11.56 3.64 23.88
C THR A 88 -11.57 2.12 23.76
N ASP A 89 -10.58 1.52 23.09
CA ASP A 89 -10.56 0.11 22.73
C ASP A 89 -9.26 -0.58 23.15
N ASN A 90 -9.30 -1.89 23.31
CA ASN A 90 -8.10 -2.68 23.52
C ASN A 90 -7.29 -2.78 22.22
N VAL A 91 -5.99 -2.49 22.30
CA VAL A 91 -5.04 -2.57 21.17
C VAL A 91 -3.89 -3.48 21.54
N LEU A 92 -3.57 -4.42 20.67
CA LEU A 92 -2.37 -5.25 20.73
C LEU A 92 -1.33 -4.71 19.73
N TYR A 93 -0.26 -4.13 20.25
CA TYR A 93 0.87 -3.63 19.47
C TYR A 93 1.99 -4.67 19.50
N LEU A 94 2.17 -5.40 18.40
CA LEU A 94 3.20 -6.43 18.23
C LEU A 94 4.49 -5.75 17.78
N ASP A 95 5.44 -5.60 18.70
CA ASP A 95 6.72 -4.93 18.48
C ASP A 95 7.85 -5.96 18.36
N PHE A 96 8.32 -6.13 17.13
CA PHE A 96 9.40 -7.07 16.80
C PHE A 96 10.75 -6.40 16.59
N GLU A 97 10.84 -5.06 16.77
CA GLU A 97 12.08 -4.32 16.49
C GLU A 97 12.71 -3.74 17.75
N LEU A 98 11.91 -3.18 18.66
CA LEU A 98 12.45 -2.40 19.76
C LEU A 98 12.63 -3.23 21.03
N SER A 99 13.79 -3.08 21.67
CA SER A 99 13.93 -3.52 23.05
C SER A 99 13.08 -2.65 23.99
N GLU A 100 12.76 -3.17 25.17
CA GLU A 100 12.01 -2.45 26.21
C GLU A 100 12.68 -1.10 26.56
N LYS A 101 14.02 -1.10 26.62
CA LYS A 101 14.77 0.12 26.91
C LYS A 101 14.68 1.16 25.80
N GLN A 102 14.73 0.74 24.54
CA GLN A 102 14.57 1.64 23.40
C GLN A 102 13.15 2.22 23.34
N PHE A 103 12.14 1.40 23.65
CA PHE A 103 10.76 1.86 23.76
C PHE A 103 10.63 2.88 24.90
N GLN A 104 11.12 2.56 26.10
CA GLN A 104 11.09 3.46 27.25
C GLN A 104 11.73 4.82 26.98
N LEU A 105 12.90 4.85 26.32
CA LEU A 105 13.61 6.10 26.03
C LEU A 105 12.84 7.03 25.06
N ARG A 106 12.02 6.48 24.19
CA ARG A 106 11.14 7.28 23.30
C ARG A 106 10.06 8.03 24.08
N TYR A 107 9.63 7.46 25.21
CA TYR A 107 8.50 7.94 26.02
C TYR A 107 8.92 8.36 27.42
N THR A 108 10.12 8.94 27.52
CA THR A 108 10.69 9.55 28.73
C THR A 108 11.18 10.96 28.39
N ASN A 109 10.89 11.94 29.22
CA ASN A 109 11.41 13.30 29.04
C ASN A 109 12.82 13.47 29.60
N GLU A 110 13.39 14.68 29.49
CA GLU A 110 14.73 15.04 29.96
C GLU A 110 14.89 14.92 31.48
N HIS A 111 13.77 15.02 32.23
CA HIS A 111 13.74 14.91 33.70
C HIS A 111 13.54 13.47 34.17
N GLY A 112 13.46 12.49 33.24
CA GLY A 112 13.25 11.09 33.57
C GLY A 112 11.80 10.70 33.84
N ASN A 113 10.83 11.61 33.61
CA ASN A 113 9.41 11.29 33.75
C ASN A 113 8.97 10.40 32.59
N LEU A 114 8.17 9.39 32.92
CA LEU A 114 7.63 8.43 31.96
C LEU A 114 6.26 8.88 31.45
N TYR A 115 5.98 8.64 30.17
CA TYR A 115 4.64 8.78 29.64
C TYR A 115 3.74 7.66 30.17
N SER A 116 2.51 8.01 30.53
CA SER A 116 1.48 7.05 30.98
C SER A 116 0.58 6.70 29.81
N PHE A 117 0.78 5.53 29.23
CA PHE A 117 -0.09 4.99 28.19
C PHE A 117 -1.46 4.58 28.77
N PRO A 118 -2.53 4.60 27.95
CA PRO A 118 -3.80 4.00 28.34
C PRO A 118 -3.64 2.51 28.69
N GLU A 119 -4.33 2.06 29.76
CA GLU A 119 -4.31 0.66 30.23
C GLU A 119 -4.78 -0.38 29.18
N ARG A 120 -5.39 0.09 28.09
CA ARG A 120 -5.87 -0.73 26.99
C ARG A 120 -4.83 -0.92 25.86
N LEU A 121 -3.65 -0.32 25.98
CA LEU A 121 -2.54 -0.54 25.05
C LEU A 121 -1.62 -1.63 25.59
N TYR A 122 -1.63 -2.76 24.93
CA TYR A 122 -0.77 -3.90 25.24
C TYR A 122 0.36 -4.00 24.24
N ARG A 123 1.60 -3.89 24.71
CA ARG A 123 2.80 -4.15 23.90
C ARG A 123 3.13 -5.63 23.98
N VAL A 124 3.27 -6.28 22.81
CA VAL A 124 3.58 -7.69 22.66
C VAL A 124 4.97 -7.81 22.05
N SER A 125 5.86 -8.55 22.68
CA SER A 125 7.19 -8.90 22.18
C SER A 125 7.28 -10.40 21.87
N LEU A 126 8.24 -10.79 21.01
CA LEU A 126 8.49 -12.21 20.72
C LEU A 126 9.30 -12.84 21.85
N ASP A 127 8.90 -14.02 22.26
CA ASP A 127 9.71 -14.93 23.03
C ASP A 127 10.54 -15.78 22.05
N CYS A 128 11.80 -15.41 21.85
CA CYS A 128 12.67 -16.07 20.89
C CYS A 128 13.03 -17.51 21.30
N ASP A 129 13.01 -17.81 22.58
CA ASP A 129 13.34 -19.16 23.08
C ASP A 129 12.25 -20.18 22.71
N SER A 130 11.00 -19.74 22.72
CA SER A 130 9.83 -20.54 22.32
C SER A 130 9.72 -20.80 20.82
N LEU A 131 10.51 -20.11 19.99
CA LEU A 131 10.46 -20.21 18.51
C LEU A 131 11.47 -21.22 17.93
N LEU A 132 12.39 -21.75 18.71
CA LEU A 132 13.52 -22.56 18.22
C LEU A 132 13.08 -23.85 17.49
N ASP A 133 11.93 -24.43 17.84
CA ASP A 133 11.44 -25.70 17.29
C ASP A 133 10.11 -25.57 16.50
N ALA A 134 9.57 -24.37 16.34
CA ALA A 134 8.27 -24.15 15.72
C ALA A 134 8.40 -23.68 14.26
N ASN A 135 7.42 -24.06 13.42
CA ASN A 135 7.21 -23.35 12.16
C ASN A 135 6.83 -21.89 12.48
N PHE A 136 7.75 -20.98 12.24
CA PHE A 136 7.62 -19.57 12.61
C PHE A 136 6.31 -18.94 12.12
N GLU A 137 5.89 -19.25 10.88
CA GLU A 137 4.64 -18.73 10.29
C GLU A 137 3.42 -19.19 11.09
N GLU A 138 3.34 -20.50 11.37
CA GLU A 138 2.23 -21.09 12.13
C GLU A 138 2.21 -20.60 13.57
N ALA A 139 3.37 -20.45 14.20
CA ALA A 139 3.49 -19.96 15.57
C ALA A 139 2.97 -18.51 15.69
N ILE A 140 3.35 -17.62 14.79
CA ILE A 140 2.90 -16.21 14.79
C ILE A 140 1.39 -16.12 14.54
N ILE A 141 0.89 -16.81 13.52
CA ILE A 141 -0.54 -16.79 13.19
C ILE A 141 -1.37 -17.39 14.32
N GLY A 142 -0.93 -18.54 14.87
CA GLY A 142 -1.58 -19.16 16.01
C GLY A 142 -1.58 -18.27 17.25
N SER A 143 -0.47 -17.55 17.50
CA SER A 143 -0.39 -16.59 18.61
C SER A 143 -1.35 -15.41 18.44
N ILE A 144 -1.47 -14.84 17.22
CA ILE A 144 -2.44 -13.78 16.93
C ILE A 144 -3.87 -14.28 17.15
N GLU A 145 -4.19 -15.51 16.69
CA GLU A 145 -5.49 -16.13 16.91
C GLU A 145 -5.80 -16.33 18.39
N GLN A 146 -4.86 -16.88 19.16
CA GLN A 146 -5.01 -17.08 20.58
C GLN A 146 -5.18 -15.77 21.35
N MET A 147 -4.39 -14.73 21.03
CA MET A 147 -4.54 -13.42 21.63
C MET A 147 -5.93 -12.85 21.35
N ALA A 148 -6.43 -12.93 20.12
CA ALA A 148 -7.77 -12.46 19.77
C ALA A 148 -8.87 -13.19 20.57
N LEU A 149 -8.72 -14.50 20.79
CA LEU A 149 -9.69 -15.31 21.54
C LEU A 149 -9.61 -15.06 23.04
N GLN A 150 -8.40 -15.02 23.63
CA GLN A 150 -8.22 -14.93 25.08
C GLN A 150 -8.46 -13.53 25.61
N THR A 151 -8.06 -12.49 24.86
CA THR A 151 -8.21 -11.09 25.30
C THR A 151 -9.50 -10.44 24.81
N GLY A 152 -10.16 -11.01 23.81
CA GLY A 152 -11.28 -10.37 23.11
C GLY A 152 -10.86 -9.16 22.26
N CYS A 153 -9.56 -8.83 22.19
CA CYS A 153 -9.06 -7.72 21.41
C CYS A 153 -9.30 -7.93 19.91
N ARG A 154 -9.70 -6.87 19.22
CA ARG A 154 -9.99 -6.90 17.77
C ARG A 154 -9.04 -6.00 16.95
N ILE A 155 -8.19 -5.23 17.61
CA ILE A 155 -7.32 -4.25 16.97
C ILE A 155 -5.86 -4.63 17.19
N PHE A 156 -5.16 -4.90 16.09
CA PHE A 156 -3.79 -5.37 16.06
C PHE A 156 -2.93 -4.43 15.21
N ILE A 157 -1.76 -4.05 15.72
CA ILE A 157 -0.73 -3.33 14.97
C ILE A 157 0.52 -4.20 14.95
N VAL A 158 1.05 -4.49 13.76
CA VAL A 158 2.18 -5.40 13.54
C VAL A 158 3.39 -4.59 13.06
N ASP A 159 4.37 -4.41 13.92
CA ASP A 159 5.60 -3.68 13.64
C ASP A 159 6.83 -4.64 13.72
N ASN A 160 7.31 -5.21 12.61
CA ASN A 160 6.90 -4.96 11.23
C ASN A 160 6.80 -6.25 10.42
N LEU A 161 6.15 -6.16 9.26
CA LEU A 161 5.97 -7.27 8.32
C LEU A 161 7.32 -7.79 7.78
N THR A 162 8.30 -6.91 7.59
CA THR A 162 9.61 -7.29 7.01
C THR A 162 10.34 -8.27 7.91
N TYR A 163 10.27 -8.09 9.23
CA TYR A 163 10.82 -9.03 10.19
C TYR A 163 10.15 -10.41 10.06
N LEU A 164 8.83 -10.43 10.00
CA LEU A 164 8.06 -11.68 9.84
C LEU A 164 8.41 -12.39 8.54
N CYS A 165 8.55 -11.65 7.43
CA CYS A 165 8.89 -12.23 6.13
C CYS A 165 10.33 -12.72 6.03
N CYS A 166 11.29 -12.04 6.68
CA CYS A 166 12.70 -12.44 6.68
C CYS A 166 12.98 -13.70 7.51
N ALA A 167 12.18 -13.91 8.55
CA ALA A 167 12.27 -15.09 9.39
C ALA A 167 11.68 -16.36 8.74
N MET A 168 11.00 -16.21 7.61
CA MET A 168 10.39 -17.32 6.86
C MET A 168 11.30 -17.83 5.77
N GLU A 169 11.49 -19.15 5.69
CA GLU A 169 12.29 -19.76 4.63
C GLU A 169 11.56 -19.69 3.26
N LYS A 170 12.30 -19.22 2.26
CA LYS A 170 12.16 -19.29 0.79
C LYS A 170 10.75 -19.36 0.17
N GLY A 171 10.52 -18.52 -0.81
CA GLY A 171 9.40 -18.55 -1.75
C GLY A 171 8.37 -17.45 -1.51
N ASP A 172 7.10 -17.75 -1.70
CA ASP A 172 5.96 -16.82 -1.54
C ASP A 172 5.47 -16.75 -0.06
N ALA A 173 6.42 -16.75 0.90
CA ALA A 173 6.12 -16.76 2.33
C ALA A 173 5.30 -15.53 2.77
N ALA A 174 5.65 -14.36 2.24
CA ALA A 174 4.89 -13.14 2.48
C ALA A 174 3.44 -13.24 1.97
N GLY A 175 3.23 -13.86 0.81
CA GLY A 175 1.89 -14.09 0.26
C GLY A 175 1.05 -15.02 1.15
N ARG A 176 1.64 -16.12 1.65
CA ARG A 176 0.94 -17.04 2.57
C ARG A 176 0.56 -16.35 3.88
N LEU A 177 1.49 -15.64 4.49
CA LEU A 177 1.22 -14.86 5.70
C LEU A 177 0.05 -13.89 5.51
N MET A 178 0.02 -13.16 4.39
CA MET A 178 -1.07 -12.23 4.09
C MET A 178 -2.41 -12.92 3.90
N ILE A 179 -2.43 -14.11 3.29
CA ILE A 179 -3.64 -14.93 3.18
C ILE A 179 -4.14 -15.33 4.57
N GLN A 180 -3.25 -15.79 5.44
CA GLN A 180 -3.59 -16.20 6.80
C GLN A 180 -4.09 -15.02 7.65
N LEU A 181 -3.43 -13.85 7.58
CA LEU A 181 -3.90 -12.63 8.24
C LEU A 181 -5.29 -12.21 7.75
N ASN A 182 -5.55 -12.27 6.43
CA ASN A 182 -6.87 -12.02 5.88
C ASN A 182 -7.93 -13.01 6.36
N ASN A 183 -7.55 -14.28 6.53
CA ASN A 183 -8.45 -15.30 7.07
C ASN A 183 -8.79 -15.03 8.54
N LEU A 184 -7.79 -14.70 9.36
CA LEU A 184 -8.00 -14.30 10.76
C LEU A 184 -8.86 -13.04 10.86
N LYS A 185 -8.56 -12.03 10.04
CA LYS A 185 -9.35 -10.81 9.96
C LYS A 185 -10.83 -11.10 9.72
N LYS A 186 -11.14 -11.94 8.73
CA LYS A 186 -12.53 -12.31 8.41
C LYS A 186 -13.18 -13.17 9.48
N LYS A 187 -12.44 -14.15 10.03
CA LYS A 187 -12.96 -15.11 11.01
C LYS A 187 -13.31 -14.45 12.34
N TYR A 188 -12.49 -13.50 12.77
CA TYR A 188 -12.60 -12.86 14.08
C TYR A 188 -12.97 -11.38 14.03
N GLU A 189 -13.31 -10.86 12.85
CA GLU A 189 -13.64 -9.45 12.60
C GLU A 189 -12.54 -8.52 13.12
N LEU A 190 -11.26 -8.86 12.82
CA LEU A 190 -10.10 -8.09 13.27
C LEU A 190 -9.85 -6.89 12.37
N SER A 191 -9.28 -5.84 12.97
CA SER A 191 -8.70 -4.68 12.32
C SER A 191 -7.19 -4.77 12.48
N ILE A 192 -6.45 -4.87 11.39
CA ILE A 192 -5.01 -5.13 11.42
C ILE A 192 -4.27 -4.04 10.64
N LEU A 193 -3.38 -3.31 11.32
CA LEU A 193 -2.43 -2.40 10.68
C LEU A 193 -1.05 -3.06 10.65
N VAL A 194 -0.49 -3.19 9.46
CA VAL A 194 0.84 -3.78 9.26
C VAL A 194 1.82 -2.70 8.83
N LEU A 195 2.97 -2.63 9.48
CA LEU A 195 4.07 -1.75 9.10
C LEU A 195 5.01 -2.48 8.16
N ALA A 196 5.41 -1.80 7.08
CA ALA A 196 6.33 -2.34 6.10
C ALA A 196 7.42 -1.32 5.73
N HIS A 197 8.56 -1.82 5.26
CA HIS A 197 9.64 -0.98 4.74
C HIS A 197 9.49 -0.74 3.24
N THR A 198 10.12 0.34 2.76
CA THR A 198 10.40 0.53 1.35
C THR A 198 11.82 0.06 1.03
N PRO A 199 12.12 -0.43 -0.18
CA PRO A 199 13.47 -0.45 -0.69
C PRO A 199 14.04 0.98 -0.70
N LYS A 200 15.35 1.13 -0.64
CA LYS A 200 15.99 2.45 -0.77
C LYS A 200 15.48 3.16 -2.03
N ARG A 201 14.88 4.32 -1.85
CA ARG A 201 14.34 5.16 -2.93
C ARG A 201 15.03 6.52 -2.96
N SER A 202 15.03 7.15 -4.13
CA SER A 202 15.42 8.55 -4.25
C SER A 202 14.30 9.46 -3.74
N LEU A 203 14.66 10.58 -3.12
CA LEU A 203 13.70 11.60 -2.67
C LEU A 203 13.19 12.49 -3.81
N ASP A 204 13.64 12.26 -5.03
CA ASP A 204 13.27 13.07 -6.20
C ASP A 204 11.92 12.68 -6.81
N TYR A 205 11.38 11.52 -6.42
CA TYR A 205 10.16 10.98 -7.01
C TYR A 205 9.06 10.77 -5.95
N PRO A 206 7.78 10.96 -6.35
CA PRO A 206 6.63 10.69 -5.48
C PRO A 206 6.63 9.25 -4.99
N ILE A 207 6.09 9.04 -3.80
CA ILE A 207 5.83 7.69 -3.27
C ILE A 207 4.70 7.05 -4.06
N THR A 208 4.91 5.79 -4.48
CA THR A 208 3.93 5.01 -5.24
C THR A 208 3.71 3.64 -4.62
N SER A 209 2.71 2.90 -5.12
CA SER A 209 2.49 1.51 -4.74
C SER A 209 3.68 0.57 -5.05
N ASN A 210 4.57 0.97 -5.97
CA ASN A 210 5.77 0.20 -6.32
C ASN A 210 6.87 0.30 -5.25
N ASP A 211 6.76 1.24 -4.33
CA ASP A 211 7.74 1.47 -3.26
C ASP A 211 7.47 0.59 -2.02
N LEU A 212 6.41 -0.19 -1.99
CA LEU A 212 6.19 -1.18 -0.95
C LEU A 212 7.15 -2.37 -1.12
N ALA A 213 7.97 -2.65 -0.10
CA ALA A 213 8.88 -3.79 -0.12
C ALA A 213 8.12 -5.12 -0.23
N GLY A 214 8.62 -6.04 -1.05
CA GLY A 214 8.13 -7.42 -1.13
C GLY A 214 7.28 -7.76 -2.33
N SER A 215 6.79 -6.85 -3.11
CA SER A 215 6.21 -6.96 -4.45
C SER A 215 4.82 -6.31 -4.59
N LYS A 216 4.44 -6.01 -5.83
CA LYS A 216 3.07 -5.59 -6.21
C LYS A 216 1.98 -6.56 -5.71
N ARG A 217 2.34 -7.83 -5.47
CA ARG A 217 1.39 -8.84 -4.96
C ARG A 217 0.95 -8.53 -3.54
N LEU A 218 1.87 -8.09 -2.65
CA LEU A 218 1.53 -7.73 -1.27
C LEU A 218 0.56 -6.56 -1.19
N TYR A 219 0.74 -5.54 -2.04
CA TYR A 219 -0.15 -4.39 -2.10
C TYR A 219 -1.62 -4.77 -2.33
N ASN A 220 -1.88 -5.84 -3.10
CA ASN A 220 -3.24 -6.27 -3.43
C ASN A 220 -3.99 -6.86 -2.24
N PHE A 221 -3.30 -7.39 -1.23
CA PHE A 221 -3.92 -7.97 -0.04
C PHE A 221 -4.51 -6.93 0.90
N PHE A 222 -3.97 -5.71 0.92
CA PHE A 222 -4.41 -4.66 1.81
C PHE A 222 -5.73 -4.03 1.34
N ASP A 223 -6.56 -3.63 2.29
CA ASP A 223 -7.76 -2.85 2.04
C ASP A 223 -7.42 -1.37 1.87
N SER A 224 -6.62 -0.83 2.77
CA SER A 224 -6.10 0.54 2.71
C SER A 224 -4.58 0.56 2.82
N VAL A 225 -3.93 1.50 2.13
CA VAL A 225 -2.47 1.66 2.16
C VAL A 225 -2.14 3.14 2.24
N PHE A 226 -1.31 3.51 3.18
CA PHE A 226 -0.78 4.86 3.32
C PHE A 226 0.72 4.86 3.59
N ALA A 227 1.37 5.95 3.30
CA ALA A 227 2.82 6.04 3.38
C ALA A 227 3.29 7.32 4.06
N ILE A 228 4.46 7.23 4.71
CA ILE A 228 5.17 8.40 5.22
C ILE A 228 6.33 8.70 4.29
N GLY A 229 6.41 9.94 3.81
CA GLY A 229 7.55 10.47 3.09
C GLY A 229 8.38 11.42 3.96
N LYS A 230 9.68 11.47 3.68
CA LYS A 230 10.59 12.46 4.26
C LYS A 230 10.56 13.70 3.38
N SER A 231 10.39 14.87 4.00
CA SER A 231 10.50 16.14 3.27
C SER A 231 11.94 16.44 2.90
N ALA A 232 12.13 16.98 1.71
CA ALA A 232 13.42 17.54 1.28
C ALA A 232 13.62 18.99 1.76
N GLN A 233 12.54 19.66 2.22
CA GLN A 233 12.62 21.03 2.73
C GLN A 233 13.27 21.10 4.11
N ASP A 234 12.90 20.15 4.98
CA ASP A 234 13.43 20.07 6.34
C ASP A 234 13.51 18.61 6.83
N ASN A 235 14.59 18.29 7.55
CA ASN A 235 14.82 16.94 8.07
C ASN A 235 13.84 16.51 9.18
N SER A 236 13.21 17.46 9.88
CA SER A 236 12.19 17.19 10.90
C SER A 236 10.82 16.90 10.29
N LEU A 237 10.55 17.43 9.08
CA LEU A 237 9.25 17.30 8.43
C LEU A 237 9.04 15.95 7.76
N ARG A 238 7.81 15.49 7.88
CA ARG A 238 7.27 14.28 7.22
C ARG A 238 5.97 14.64 6.52
N TYR A 239 5.67 13.93 5.46
CA TYR A 239 4.34 13.98 4.88
C TYR A 239 3.70 12.59 4.87
N VAL A 240 2.40 12.56 5.05
CA VAL A 240 1.59 11.33 5.03
C VAL A 240 0.57 11.43 3.90
N LYS A 241 0.46 10.36 3.10
CA LYS A 241 -0.53 10.27 2.04
C LYS A 241 -1.13 8.89 1.91
N GLN A 242 -2.35 8.84 1.36
CA GLN A 242 -3.03 7.63 0.96
C GLN A 242 -2.51 7.14 -0.39
N LEU A 243 -2.47 5.82 -0.58
CA LEU A 243 -2.13 5.18 -1.84
C LEU A 243 -3.22 4.21 -2.29
N LYS A 244 -4.00 3.68 -1.35
CA LYS A 244 -5.13 2.80 -1.60
C LYS A 244 -6.19 3.02 -0.53
N VAL A 245 -7.44 3.10 -0.96
CA VAL A 245 -8.61 3.19 -0.08
C VAL A 245 -9.67 2.26 -0.65
N ARG A 246 -10.12 1.29 0.16
CA ARG A 246 -11.24 0.43 -0.22
C ARG A 246 -12.55 0.91 0.41
N TYR A 247 -12.47 1.44 1.62
CA TYR A 247 -13.58 2.02 2.36
C TYR A 247 -13.22 3.43 2.82
N GLY A 248 -14.17 4.36 2.79
CA GLY A 248 -13.94 5.74 3.17
C GLY A 248 -13.54 6.65 2.00
N THR A 249 -12.93 7.79 2.32
CA THR A 249 -12.63 8.87 1.38
C THR A 249 -11.15 8.88 1.00
N TYR A 250 -10.85 9.03 -0.27
CA TYR A 250 -9.51 9.29 -0.79
C TYR A 250 -9.26 10.81 -0.75
N SER A 251 -8.73 11.29 0.36
CA SER A 251 -8.62 12.73 0.66
C SER A 251 -7.19 13.26 0.60
N TYR A 252 -6.21 12.39 0.83
CA TYR A 252 -4.81 12.78 0.97
C TYR A 252 -3.94 12.04 -0.05
N ASP A 253 -3.94 12.56 -1.27
CA ASP A 253 -3.13 12.08 -2.40
C ASP A 253 -1.84 12.89 -2.59
N ALA A 254 -1.25 12.85 -3.79
CA ALA A 254 -0.04 13.62 -4.10
C ALA A 254 -0.25 15.14 -4.13
N ASP A 255 -1.47 15.59 -4.40
CA ASP A 255 -1.83 17.01 -4.49
C ASP A 255 -2.27 17.59 -3.14
N ASN A 256 -2.55 16.73 -2.16
CA ASN A 256 -2.98 17.12 -0.82
C ASN A 256 -2.42 16.17 0.25
N VAL A 257 -1.14 16.30 0.62
CA VAL A 257 -0.51 15.51 1.68
C VAL A 257 -0.62 16.21 3.03
N ILE A 258 -0.69 15.43 4.12
CA ILE A 258 -0.66 15.99 5.48
C ILE A 258 0.80 16.14 5.91
N ILE A 259 1.15 17.32 6.41
CA ILE A 259 2.49 17.63 6.91
C ILE A 259 2.54 17.47 8.41
N TYR A 260 3.55 16.75 8.86
CA TYR A 260 3.85 16.52 10.26
C TYR A 260 5.31 16.86 10.58
N GLU A 261 5.54 17.20 11.82
CA GLU A 261 6.88 17.28 12.41
C GLU A 261 7.00 16.24 13.53
N ILE A 262 8.14 15.54 13.59
CA ILE A 262 8.37 14.59 14.67
C ILE A 262 8.95 15.34 15.85
N GLU A 263 8.20 15.40 16.94
CA GLU A 263 8.57 16.10 18.16
C GLU A 263 8.31 15.24 19.40
N LYS A 264 9.07 15.50 20.45
CA LYS A 264 8.76 15.00 21.77
C LYS A 264 8.03 16.09 22.54
N VAL A 265 6.71 15.90 22.71
CA VAL A 265 5.87 16.78 23.52
C VAL A 265 5.77 16.17 24.92
N ASP A 266 6.32 16.86 25.91
CA ASP A 266 6.52 16.34 27.26
C ASP A 266 7.29 15.01 27.24
N CYS A 267 6.63 13.90 27.51
CA CYS A 267 7.21 12.56 27.51
C CYS A 267 6.95 11.76 26.23
N PHE A 268 6.08 12.25 25.32
CA PHE A 268 5.56 11.49 24.20
C PHE A 268 6.21 11.91 22.87
N LEU A 269 6.89 10.99 22.20
CA LEU A 269 7.42 11.21 20.85
C LEU A 269 6.32 10.97 19.83
N GLN A 270 5.98 11.99 19.03
CA GLN A 270 4.82 11.96 18.15
C GLN A 270 4.99 12.75 16.86
N PHE A 271 4.05 12.55 15.95
CA PHE A 271 3.82 13.35 14.75
C PHE A 271 2.88 14.51 15.10
N VAL A 272 3.38 15.73 15.08
CA VAL A 272 2.63 16.95 15.32
C VAL A 272 2.18 17.52 13.99
N HIS A 273 0.88 17.70 13.80
CA HIS A 273 0.30 18.25 12.57
C HIS A 273 0.79 19.67 12.31
N ARG A 274 1.25 19.96 11.07
CA ARG A 274 1.75 21.27 10.65
C ARG A 274 0.95 21.91 9.51
N GLY A 275 0.04 21.18 8.89
CA GLY A 275 -0.78 21.66 7.79
C GLY A 275 -0.85 20.68 6.62
N TYR A 276 -1.11 21.22 5.45
CA TYR A 276 -1.27 20.48 4.21
C TYR A 276 -0.41 21.10 3.12
N SER A 277 0.02 20.27 2.15
CA SER A 277 0.86 20.71 1.04
C SER A 277 0.71 19.73 -0.13
N THR A 278 1.43 19.97 -1.21
CA THR A 278 1.58 18.99 -2.30
C THR A 278 2.82 18.14 -2.07
N GLU A 279 2.78 16.85 -2.41
CA GLU A 279 3.97 15.99 -2.31
C GLU A 279 5.15 16.56 -3.10
N LYS A 280 4.88 17.20 -4.25
CA LYS A 280 5.90 17.81 -5.13
C LYS A 280 6.77 18.84 -4.40
N GLU A 281 6.20 19.62 -3.48
CA GLU A 281 6.94 20.61 -2.70
C GLU A 281 7.91 19.98 -1.71
N HIS A 282 7.68 18.73 -1.32
CA HIS A 282 8.49 17.98 -0.37
C HIS A 282 9.49 17.02 -1.03
N LEU A 283 9.49 16.95 -2.38
CA LEU A 283 10.50 16.21 -3.11
C LEU A 283 11.78 17.02 -3.27
N LYS A 284 12.91 16.34 -3.36
CA LYS A 284 14.18 16.98 -3.68
C LYS A 284 14.10 17.56 -5.10
N GLN A 285 13.99 18.87 -5.21
CA GLN A 285 14.13 19.54 -6.48
C GLN A 285 15.60 19.48 -6.87
N LEU A 286 15.92 18.69 -7.88
CA LEU A 286 17.16 18.87 -8.61
C LEU A 286 17.00 20.23 -9.29
N GLY A 287 17.81 21.21 -8.93
CA GLY A 287 17.86 22.45 -9.70
C GLY A 287 17.99 22.10 -11.18
N ASP A 288 17.31 22.81 -12.06
CA ASP A 288 17.29 22.51 -13.51
C ASP A 288 18.71 22.31 -14.05
N ASP A 289 19.69 23.05 -13.54
CA ASP A 289 21.12 22.93 -13.89
C ASP A 289 21.73 21.59 -13.44
N GLU A 290 21.42 21.09 -12.26
CA GLU A 290 22.02 19.85 -11.73
C GLU A 290 21.37 18.61 -12.38
N SER A 291 20.07 18.67 -12.66
CA SER A 291 19.37 17.63 -13.42
C SER A 291 19.87 17.56 -14.86
N THR A 292 19.96 18.70 -15.52
CA THR A 292 20.45 18.82 -16.89
C THR A 292 21.92 18.39 -17.01
N ARG A 293 22.74 18.77 -16.03
CA ARG A 293 24.16 18.40 -15.97
C ARG A 293 24.34 16.90 -15.76
N ARG A 294 23.54 16.31 -14.86
CA ARG A 294 23.53 14.86 -14.62
C ARG A 294 23.07 14.10 -15.86
N ASP A 295 21.97 14.51 -16.47
CA ASP A 295 21.41 13.85 -17.65
C ASP A 295 22.38 13.97 -18.85
N SER A 296 23.05 15.11 -19.01
CA SER A 296 24.11 15.30 -20.00
C SER A 296 25.31 14.37 -19.76
N GLN A 297 25.74 14.23 -18.52
CA GLN A 297 26.82 13.32 -18.13
C GLN A 297 26.45 11.83 -18.38
N ILE A 298 25.21 11.44 -18.10
CA ILE A 298 24.69 10.10 -18.40
C ILE A 298 24.76 9.84 -19.92
N LEU A 299 24.31 10.79 -20.75
CA LEU A 299 24.31 10.64 -22.19
C LEU A 299 25.73 10.59 -22.78
N GLU A 300 26.64 11.38 -22.25
CA GLU A 300 28.05 11.37 -22.65
C GLU A 300 28.71 10.03 -22.35
N LEU A 301 28.56 9.52 -21.12
CA LEU A 301 29.08 8.19 -20.74
C LEU A 301 28.45 7.05 -21.53
N SER A 302 27.17 7.17 -21.89
CA SER A 302 26.48 6.21 -22.75
C SER A 302 27.04 6.22 -24.18
N ARG A 303 27.36 7.39 -24.74
CA ARG A 303 28.01 7.51 -26.05
C ARG A 303 29.43 6.94 -26.04
N MET A 304 30.12 6.98 -24.91
CA MET A 304 31.43 6.32 -24.71
C MET A 304 31.33 4.80 -24.52
N GLY A 305 30.14 4.20 -24.64
CA GLY A 305 29.93 2.75 -24.56
C GLY A 305 29.98 2.16 -23.15
N ARG A 306 29.88 2.98 -22.10
CA ARG A 306 29.86 2.50 -20.72
C ARG A 306 28.56 1.74 -20.41
N SER A 307 28.66 0.70 -19.58
CA SER A 307 27.49 -0.05 -19.15
C SER A 307 26.61 0.77 -18.20
N LEU A 308 25.31 0.44 -18.13
CA LEU A 308 24.37 1.09 -17.22
C LEU A 308 24.81 1.03 -15.73
N ARG A 309 25.60 0.00 -15.36
CA ARG A 309 26.16 -0.15 -14.00
C ARG A 309 27.27 0.84 -13.74
N GLU A 310 28.20 0.98 -14.68
CA GLU A 310 29.32 1.91 -14.58
C GLU A 310 28.84 3.34 -14.55
N ILE A 311 27.89 3.70 -15.44
CA ILE A 311 27.29 5.04 -15.49
C ILE A 311 26.59 5.35 -14.15
N ALA A 312 25.77 4.43 -13.65
CA ALA A 312 25.05 4.60 -12.38
C ALA A 312 26.00 4.83 -11.20
N SER A 313 27.11 4.08 -11.15
CA SER A 313 28.15 4.21 -10.12
C SER A 313 28.90 5.53 -10.22
N GLN A 314 29.26 5.95 -11.44
CA GLN A 314 30.06 7.16 -11.69
C GLN A 314 29.25 8.46 -11.47
N VAL A 315 27.98 8.43 -11.83
CA VAL A 315 27.07 9.59 -11.71
C VAL A 315 26.34 9.64 -10.36
N GLY A 316 26.46 8.58 -9.55
CA GLY A 316 25.83 8.51 -8.21
C GLY A 316 24.30 8.36 -8.26
N CYS A 317 23.75 7.71 -9.31
CA CYS A 317 22.31 7.54 -9.47
C CYS A 317 21.91 6.06 -9.69
N GLY A 318 20.60 5.76 -9.66
CA GLY A 318 20.10 4.41 -9.89
C GLY A 318 20.17 3.99 -11.37
N LYS A 319 20.40 2.68 -11.67
CA LYS A 319 20.38 2.14 -13.02
C LYS A 319 19.08 2.44 -13.78
N SER A 320 17.95 2.43 -13.10
CA SER A 320 16.64 2.77 -13.66
C SER A 320 16.58 4.22 -14.13
N THR A 321 17.27 5.13 -13.44
CA THR A 321 17.40 6.55 -13.85
C THR A 321 18.24 6.65 -15.10
N VAL A 322 19.40 5.98 -15.15
CA VAL A 322 20.26 5.93 -16.34
C VAL A 322 19.49 5.39 -17.55
N GLY A 323 18.78 4.27 -17.38
CA GLY A 323 17.97 3.68 -18.46
C GLY A 323 16.89 4.62 -18.99
N ARG A 324 16.17 5.34 -18.10
CA ARG A 324 15.13 6.31 -18.50
C ARG A 324 15.70 7.49 -19.27
N VAL A 325 16.82 8.05 -18.84
CA VAL A 325 17.46 9.19 -19.52
C VAL A 325 17.89 8.80 -20.93
N ILE A 326 18.52 7.64 -21.08
CA ILE A 326 18.95 7.12 -22.38
C ILE A 326 17.76 6.84 -23.31
N HIS A 327 16.68 6.24 -22.76
CA HIS A 327 15.47 5.93 -23.55
C HIS A 327 14.79 7.20 -24.03
N ARG A 328 14.61 8.20 -23.17
CA ARG A 328 14.01 9.49 -23.52
C ARG A 328 14.82 10.25 -24.57
N SER A 329 16.16 10.17 -24.53
CA SER A 329 17.01 10.78 -25.56
C SER A 329 16.82 10.13 -26.94
N LYS A 330 16.70 8.81 -26.98
CA LYS A 330 16.46 8.06 -28.23
C LYS A 330 15.06 8.31 -28.82
N GLU A 331 14.06 8.47 -28.01
CA GLU A 331 12.71 8.85 -28.44
C GLU A 331 12.69 10.25 -29.05
N ASN A 332 13.39 11.22 -28.45
CA ASN A 332 13.51 12.57 -28.96
C ASN A 332 14.31 12.63 -30.27
N GLU A 333 15.37 11.83 -30.42
CA GLU A 333 16.14 11.74 -31.67
C GLU A 333 15.30 11.13 -32.81
N ASN A 334 14.45 10.13 -32.54
CA ASN A 334 13.56 9.52 -33.52
C ASN A 334 12.37 10.43 -33.90
N ALA A 335 11.97 11.37 -33.05
CA ALA A 335 10.89 12.34 -33.31
C ALA A 335 11.33 13.50 -34.23
N ILE A 336 12.63 13.70 -34.46
CA ILE A 336 13.18 14.82 -35.24
C ILE A 336 13.42 14.46 -36.72
N VAL A 337 13.22 13.20 -37.13
CA VAL A 337 13.34 12.82 -38.55
C VAL A 337 12.01 13.11 -39.25
N PRO A 338 11.92 14.16 -40.12
CA PRO A 338 10.73 14.38 -40.92
C PRO A 338 10.63 13.23 -41.95
N SER A 339 9.53 12.51 -41.94
CA SER A 339 9.20 11.55 -43.00
C SER A 339 9.03 12.31 -44.32
N VAL A 340 10.02 12.23 -45.16
CA VAL A 340 9.90 12.63 -46.57
C VAL A 340 9.05 11.55 -47.24
N PRO A 341 7.86 11.91 -47.81
CA PRO A 341 7.09 10.93 -48.57
C PRO A 341 7.83 10.58 -49.85
N PRO A 342 7.85 9.29 -50.27
CA PRO A 342 8.50 8.92 -51.52
C PRO A 342 7.76 9.57 -52.69
N SER A 343 8.50 10.31 -53.51
CA SER A 343 8.05 10.83 -54.79
C SER A 343 7.66 9.69 -55.73
N GLN A 344 6.42 9.72 -56.17
CA GLN A 344 5.92 8.84 -57.24
C GLN A 344 6.58 9.24 -58.56
N PRO A 345 7.04 8.32 -59.40
CA PRO A 345 7.38 8.60 -60.75
C PRO A 345 6.13 8.71 -61.64
N LEU A 346 6.04 9.80 -62.39
CA LEU A 346 5.12 9.97 -63.51
C LEU A 346 5.54 9.02 -64.64
N GLY A 347 4.54 8.37 -65.27
CA GLY A 347 4.76 7.86 -66.59
C GLY A 347 3.86 6.72 -66.97
N GLU A 348 3.04 6.99 -67.80
CA GLU A 348 2.56 6.43 -69.06
C GLU A 348 1.31 5.56 -68.99
N ARG A 349 0.33 6.10 -69.70
CA ARG A 349 -0.91 5.46 -70.15
C ARG A 349 -0.57 4.40 -71.17
N ASP A 350 -1.15 3.22 -71.10
CA ASP A 350 -1.67 2.62 -72.29
C ASP A 350 -2.91 1.73 -72.03
N MET A 351 -3.69 1.63 -73.07
CA MET A 351 -5.06 1.14 -73.10
C MET A 351 -5.14 -0.36 -73.30
N GLY A 352 -6.21 -1.00 -72.81
CA GLY A 352 -6.78 -2.10 -73.57
C GLY A 352 -7.18 -3.36 -72.80
N GLN A 353 -8.49 -3.49 -72.62
CA GLN A 353 -9.33 -4.68 -72.87
C GLN A 353 -9.34 -5.87 -71.88
N ASP A 354 -10.52 -5.99 -71.31
CA ASP A 354 -11.38 -7.18 -71.22
C ASP A 354 -10.91 -8.48 -70.56
N GLY A 355 -11.74 -8.93 -69.65
CA GLY A 355 -11.89 -10.34 -69.35
C GLY A 355 -12.08 -10.76 -67.90
N THR A 356 -13.30 -10.65 -67.39
CA THR A 356 -13.84 -11.52 -66.33
C THR A 356 -13.93 -12.98 -66.84
N PRO A 357 -14.16 -14.05 -66.03
CA PRO A 357 -14.48 -14.15 -64.62
C PRO A 357 -13.98 -15.44 -63.90
N CYS A 358 -14.33 -15.50 -62.61
CA CYS A 358 -14.77 -16.69 -61.83
C CYS A 358 -13.77 -17.73 -61.30
N ASN A 359 -13.92 -17.89 -60.07
CA ASN A 359 -14.23 -19.04 -59.21
C ASN A 359 -13.17 -19.54 -58.26
N ILE A 360 -13.43 -19.44 -56.99
CA ILE A 360 -14.00 -20.42 -56.04
C ILE A 360 -13.01 -21.49 -55.55
N ASN A 361 -13.09 -21.64 -54.26
CA ASN A 361 -12.75 -22.78 -53.37
C ASN A 361 -11.35 -22.88 -52.79
N GLU A 362 -11.35 -22.78 -51.55
CA GLU A 362 -11.62 -23.72 -50.44
C GLU A 362 -10.38 -24.53 -50.03
N LYS A 363 -10.21 -24.48 -48.76
CA LYS A 363 -9.84 -25.50 -47.77
C LYS A 363 -8.37 -25.69 -47.36
N GLU A 364 -8.29 -25.62 -46.07
CA GLU A 364 -7.71 -26.59 -45.10
C GLU A 364 -6.19 -26.80 -45.18
N ASP A 365 -5.50 -26.42 -44.14
CA ASP A 365 -5.26 -27.22 -42.93
C ASP A 365 -4.88 -26.30 -41.75
#